data_0ccac0445deaa9e3fc619d9176baa479
#
_entry.id   0ccac0445deaa9e3fc619d9176baa479
#
_cell.length_a   1.000
_cell.length_b   1.000
_cell.length_c   1.000
_cell.angle_alpha   90.00
_cell.angle_beta   90.00
_cell.angle_gamma   90.00
#
_symmetry.space_group_name_H-M   'P 1'
#
loop_
_entity.id
_entity.type
_entity.pdbx_description
1 polymer ?
#
loop_
_entity_poly.entity_id
_entity_poly.type
_entity_poly.pdbx_seq_one_letter_code
_entity_poly.pdbx_strand_id
1 'polypeptide(L)'
;MPSDYPVQIEVRSNKGQIVRYRLAPELYARSSKVPRSPGERVVQRLDDRFAIFHVPASSTSMAERDVLPVYRAQPSGTFAIPTGRLWVRFAEGIDATQKRELVEKVGCSLEELPPWTASGAWVRASSGKVADALAAAAVLQGLPGVEHVEPQMLLPSVRKSLR
;
A
#
# COMPACT_ATOMS: atom_id res chain seq x y z
N MET A 1 0.10 16.46 9.32
CA MET A 1 0.27 15.10 8.78
C MET A 1 -0.06 14.07 9.83
N PRO A 2 -0.94 13.17 9.54
CA PRO A 2 -1.15 12.07 10.45
C PRO A 2 0.14 11.26 10.55
N SER A 3 0.61 11.11 11.76
CA SER A 3 1.79 10.32 12.10
C SER A 3 1.54 8.81 12.00
N ASP A 4 0.39 8.42 11.46
CA ASP A 4 -0.05 7.02 11.43
C ASP A 4 0.61 6.18 10.35
N TYR A 5 1.24 6.85 9.37
CA TYR A 5 1.90 6.16 8.27
C TYR A 5 3.38 5.96 8.56
N PRO A 6 3.91 4.75 8.29
CA PRO A 6 5.34 4.53 8.48
C PRO A 6 6.17 5.42 7.56
N VAL A 7 7.27 5.93 8.09
CA VAL A 7 8.20 6.81 7.35
C VAL A 7 8.89 6.03 6.22
N GLN A 8 9.11 4.75 6.43
CA GLN A 8 9.79 3.89 5.47
C GLN A 8 9.12 2.52 5.42
N ILE A 9 8.97 1.99 4.22
CA ILE A 9 8.48 0.63 3.97
C ILE A 9 9.55 -0.11 3.19
N GLU A 10 9.94 -1.28 3.66
CA GLU A 10 10.83 -2.17 2.93
C GLU A 10 10.04 -3.34 2.38
N VAL A 11 10.18 -3.59 1.09
CA VAL A 11 9.56 -4.72 0.41
C VAL A 11 10.66 -5.58 -0.19
N ARG A 12 10.65 -6.85 0.15
CA ARG A 12 11.58 -7.82 -0.42
C ARG A 12 10.90 -8.52 -1.60
N SER A 13 11.50 -8.47 -2.76
CA SER A 13 11.01 -9.18 -3.93
C SER A 13 11.31 -10.68 -3.84
N ASN A 14 10.66 -11.47 -4.67
CA ASN A 14 10.91 -12.91 -4.76
C ASN A 14 12.36 -13.25 -5.13
N LYS A 15 13.06 -12.31 -5.75
CA LYS A 15 14.47 -12.45 -6.14
C LYS A 15 15.45 -11.98 -5.06
N GLY A 16 14.94 -11.66 -3.87
CA GLY A 16 15.75 -11.19 -2.76
C GLY A 16 16.16 -9.72 -2.84
N GLN A 17 15.70 -8.99 -3.83
CA GLN A 17 15.94 -7.55 -3.94
C GLN A 17 15.07 -6.81 -2.94
N ILE A 18 15.65 -5.83 -2.26
CA ILE A 18 14.93 -4.98 -1.31
C ILE A 18 14.61 -3.66 -2.00
N VAL A 19 13.33 -3.31 -2.06
CA VAL A 19 12.88 -1.99 -2.49
C VAL A 19 12.46 -1.23 -1.25
N ARG A 20 12.99 -0.04 -1.09
CA ARG A 20 12.65 0.86 0.00
C ARG A 20 11.75 1.96 -0.52
N TYR A 21 10.66 2.20 0.19
CA TYR A 21 9.74 3.30 -0.08
C TYR A 21 9.80 4.28 1.07
N ARG A 22 10.01 5.54 0.77
CA ARG A 22 10.07 6.59 1.77
C ARG A 22 8.86 7.49 1.67
N LEU A 23 8.22 7.77 2.80
CA LEU A 23 7.06 8.65 2.86
C LEU A 23 7.43 10.05 2.36
N ALA A 24 6.58 10.59 1.48
CA ALA A 24 6.66 11.95 1.00
C ALA A 24 5.59 12.78 1.72
N PRO A 25 5.93 13.41 2.87
CA PRO A 25 4.92 14.08 3.70
C PRO A 25 4.34 15.33 3.06
N GLU A 26 5.02 15.91 2.07
CA GLU A 26 4.56 17.06 1.31
C GLU A 26 3.55 16.73 0.22
N LEU A 27 3.28 15.44 -0.01
CA LEU A 27 2.39 14.98 -1.06
C LEU A 27 1.24 14.15 -0.50
N TYR A 28 0.13 14.12 -1.23
CA TYR A 28 -0.96 13.20 -1.00
C TYR A 28 -1.56 12.76 -2.32
N ALA A 29 -2.23 11.63 -2.32
CA ALA A 29 -2.93 11.12 -3.48
C ALA A 29 -4.42 11.07 -3.22
N ARG A 30 -5.20 11.29 -4.26
CA ARG A 30 -6.66 11.22 -4.20
C ARG A 30 -7.20 10.66 -5.51
N SER A 31 -8.36 10.03 -5.43
CA SER A 31 -9.06 9.55 -6.63
C SER A 31 -9.29 10.70 -7.61
N SER A 32 -8.94 10.49 -8.87
CA SER A 32 -9.18 11.47 -9.92
C SER A 32 -10.65 11.71 -10.22
N LYS A 33 -11.55 10.86 -9.69
CA LYS A 33 -13.01 11.07 -9.80
C LYS A 33 -13.53 12.15 -8.86
N VAL A 34 -12.76 12.54 -7.86
CA VAL A 34 -13.13 13.60 -6.94
C VAL A 34 -12.78 14.94 -7.59
N PRO A 35 -13.72 15.92 -7.63
CA PRO A 35 -13.44 17.24 -8.19
C PRO A 35 -12.29 17.93 -7.48
N ARG A 36 -11.47 18.63 -8.25
CA ARG A 36 -10.37 19.41 -7.73
C ARG A 36 -10.86 20.54 -6.84
N SER A 37 -10.25 20.69 -5.67
CA SER A 37 -10.47 21.89 -4.84
C SER A 37 -9.63 23.05 -5.38
N PRO A 38 -10.07 24.32 -5.18
CA PRO A 38 -9.27 25.47 -5.57
C PRO A 38 -7.89 25.44 -4.90
N GLY A 39 -6.84 25.70 -5.67
CA GLY A 39 -5.46 25.73 -5.19
C GLY A 39 -4.75 24.39 -5.21
N GLU A 40 -5.41 23.30 -5.51
CA GLU A 40 -4.74 22.01 -5.68
C GLU A 40 -4.00 21.95 -7.01
N ARG A 41 -2.73 21.59 -6.94
CA ARG A 41 -1.89 21.38 -8.13
C ARG A 41 -1.56 19.91 -8.27
N VAL A 42 -1.82 19.36 -9.44
CA VAL A 42 -1.45 17.99 -9.78
C VAL A 42 0.05 17.92 -10.02
N VAL A 43 0.74 17.06 -9.26
CA VAL A 43 2.16 16.77 -9.44
C VAL A 43 2.33 15.69 -10.50
N GLN A 44 1.53 14.62 -10.39
CA GLN A 44 1.55 13.50 -11.32
C GLN A 44 0.22 12.77 -11.28
N ARG A 45 -0.19 12.22 -12.41
CA ARG A 45 -1.34 11.32 -12.49
C ARG A 45 -0.84 9.88 -12.52
N LEU A 46 -1.47 9.02 -11.71
CA LEU A 46 -1.26 7.58 -11.76
C LEU A 46 -2.48 6.95 -12.41
N ASP A 47 -2.36 6.62 -13.67
CA ASP A 47 -3.47 6.12 -14.49
C ASP A 47 -4.66 7.11 -14.49
N ASP A 48 -5.84 6.63 -14.80
CA ASP A 48 -7.07 7.42 -14.78
C ASP A 48 -7.74 7.44 -13.41
N ARG A 49 -7.13 6.78 -12.40
CA ARG A 49 -7.77 6.55 -11.11
C ARG A 49 -7.28 7.47 -10.00
N PHE A 50 -5.99 7.83 -9.99
CA PHE A 50 -5.39 8.61 -8.91
C PHE A 50 -4.55 9.76 -9.43
N ALA A 51 -4.50 10.83 -8.66
CA ALA A 51 -3.60 11.95 -8.90
C ALA A 51 -2.88 12.32 -7.61
N ILE A 52 -1.64 12.78 -7.74
CA ILE A 52 -0.79 13.21 -6.65
C ILE A 52 -0.77 14.73 -6.61
N PHE A 53 -0.93 15.28 -5.42
CA PHE A 53 -1.00 16.71 -5.17
C PHE A 53 -0.01 17.13 -4.09
N HIS A 54 0.39 18.40 -4.09
CA HIS A 54 1.09 19.00 -2.95
C HIS A 54 0.12 19.29 -1.81
N VAL A 55 0.58 19.05 -0.58
CA VAL A 55 -0.14 19.46 0.62
C VAL A 55 -0.09 20.99 0.67
N PRO A 56 -1.24 21.70 0.72
CA PRO A 56 -1.24 23.13 0.88
C PRO A 56 -0.63 23.53 2.22
N ALA A 57 0.19 24.58 2.23
CA ALA A 57 0.85 25.06 3.45
C ALA A 57 -0.14 25.49 4.55
N SER A 58 -1.35 25.87 4.17
CA SER A 58 -2.42 26.28 5.07
C SER A 58 -3.35 25.15 5.49
N SER A 59 -3.13 23.93 5.00
CA SER A 59 -4.03 22.80 5.29
C SER A 59 -3.69 22.19 6.64
N THR A 60 -4.62 22.32 7.58
CA THR A 60 -4.53 21.65 8.89
C THR A 60 -5.31 20.35 8.95
N SER A 61 -6.11 20.04 7.93
CA SER A 61 -6.96 18.84 7.94
C SER A 61 -6.71 17.98 6.72
N MET A 62 -5.77 17.07 6.86
CA MET A 62 -5.62 15.94 5.94
C MET A 62 -6.46 14.74 6.39
N ALA A 63 -7.47 14.98 7.22
CA ALA A 63 -8.35 13.94 7.76
C ALA A 63 -9.46 13.53 6.80
N GLU A 64 -9.38 13.90 5.53
CA GLU A 64 -10.34 13.47 4.53
C GLU A 64 -10.16 11.97 4.25
N ARG A 65 -11.28 11.26 4.25
CA ARG A 65 -11.33 9.79 4.13
C ARG A 65 -10.76 9.25 2.82
N ASP A 66 -10.65 10.12 1.80
CA ASP A 66 -10.26 9.73 0.45
C ASP A 66 -8.82 10.08 0.11
N VAL A 67 -8.04 10.52 1.09
CA VAL A 67 -6.65 10.90 0.91
C VAL A 67 -5.74 9.72 1.25
N LEU A 68 -4.82 9.41 0.35
CA LEU A 68 -3.83 8.35 0.53
C LEU A 68 -2.43 8.95 0.64
N PRO A 69 -1.54 8.30 1.40
CA PRO A 69 -0.15 8.74 1.47
C PRO A 69 0.58 8.45 0.17
N VAL A 70 1.62 9.22 -0.09
CA VAL A 70 2.50 9.02 -1.25
C VAL A 70 3.89 8.66 -0.75
N TYR A 71 4.47 7.65 -1.35
CA TYR A 71 5.83 7.19 -1.07
C TYR A 71 6.70 7.38 -2.31
N ARG A 72 8.01 7.52 -2.09
CA ARG A 72 9.01 7.49 -3.16
C ARG A 72 9.84 6.23 -3.05
N ALA A 73 9.90 5.47 -4.13
CA ALA A 73 10.80 4.32 -4.23
C ALA A 73 12.25 4.80 -4.25
N GLN A 74 13.13 4.09 -3.55
CA GLN A 74 14.55 4.40 -3.50
C GLN A 74 15.31 3.38 -4.35
N PRO A 75 16.28 3.78 -5.18
CA PRO A 75 16.80 5.13 -5.40
C PRO A 75 16.09 5.91 -6.53
N SER A 76 15.18 5.31 -7.26
CA SER A 76 14.58 5.88 -8.47
C SER A 76 13.77 7.15 -8.23
N GLY A 77 13.19 7.32 -7.04
CA GLY A 77 12.29 8.41 -6.73
C GLY A 77 10.88 8.23 -7.30
N THR A 78 10.57 7.09 -7.88
CA THR A 78 9.26 6.80 -8.45
C THR A 78 8.18 6.85 -7.38
N PHE A 79 7.08 7.54 -7.65
CA PHE A 79 5.97 7.61 -6.71
C PHE A 79 5.24 6.28 -6.61
N ALA A 80 4.82 5.95 -5.39
CA ALA A 80 4.05 4.75 -5.10
C ALA A 80 2.95 5.07 -4.09
N ILE A 81 1.77 4.51 -4.31
CA ILE A 81 0.62 4.72 -3.43
C ILE A 81 0.18 3.36 -2.88
N PRO A 82 0.20 3.15 -1.54
CA PRO A 82 -0.30 1.91 -0.96
C PRO A 82 -1.82 1.83 -1.09
N THR A 83 -2.30 0.67 -1.49
CA THR A 83 -3.75 0.44 -1.69
C THR A 83 -4.48 0.00 -0.43
N GLY A 84 -3.73 -0.47 0.58
CA GLY A 84 -4.30 -1.11 1.76
C GLY A 84 -4.43 -2.62 1.64
N ARG A 85 -4.15 -3.19 0.48
CA ARG A 85 -4.08 -4.64 0.31
C ARG A 85 -2.66 -5.13 0.58
N LEU A 86 -2.57 -6.27 1.23
CA LEU A 86 -1.30 -6.96 1.49
C LEU A 86 -1.33 -8.31 0.80
N TRP A 87 -0.29 -8.64 0.06
CA TRP A 87 -0.07 -9.99 -0.40
C TRP A 87 0.67 -10.75 0.70
N VAL A 88 0.09 -11.86 1.16
CA VAL A 88 0.69 -12.70 2.19
C VAL A 88 0.94 -14.07 1.60
N ARG A 89 2.19 -14.51 1.66
CA ARG A 89 2.56 -15.87 1.28
C ARG A 89 2.94 -16.67 2.52
N PHE A 90 2.27 -17.79 2.68
CA PHE A 90 2.55 -18.73 3.76
C PHE A 90 3.57 -19.76 3.28
N ALA A 91 4.18 -20.47 4.22
CA ALA A 91 5.14 -21.51 3.90
C ALA A 91 4.49 -22.60 3.04
N GLU A 92 5.29 -23.25 2.20
CA GLU A 92 4.84 -24.31 1.33
C GLU A 92 4.12 -25.40 2.14
N GLY A 93 2.99 -25.86 1.63
CA GLY A 93 2.15 -26.86 2.30
C GLY A 93 1.15 -26.29 3.28
N ILE A 94 1.19 -24.99 3.56
CA ILE A 94 0.20 -24.32 4.42
C ILE A 94 -0.90 -23.74 3.53
N ASP A 95 -2.15 -24.15 3.80
CA ASP A 95 -3.31 -23.55 3.16
C ASP A 95 -3.64 -22.22 3.85
N ALA A 96 -3.83 -21.16 3.08
CA ALA A 96 -4.12 -19.83 3.61
C ALA A 96 -5.40 -19.81 4.47
N THR A 97 -6.39 -20.64 4.15
CA THR A 97 -7.64 -20.72 4.94
C THR A 97 -7.40 -21.23 6.36
N GLN A 98 -6.36 -22.04 6.58
CA GLN A 98 -5.98 -22.52 7.91
C GLN A 98 -5.43 -21.42 8.81
N LYS A 99 -5.01 -20.31 8.22
CA LYS A 99 -4.42 -19.16 8.93
C LYS A 99 -5.40 -18.01 9.14
N ARG A 100 -6.67 -18.20 8.80
CA ARG A 100 -7.71 -17.18 8.94
C ARG A 100 -7.78 -16.58 10.34
N GLU A 101 -7.83 -17.43 11.36
CA GLU A 101 -7.90 -16.97 12.74
C GLU A 101 -6.66 -16.16 13.15
N LEU A 102 -5.50 -16.59 12.71
CA LEU A 102 -4.25 -15.92 13.02
C LEU A 102 -4.21 -14.52 12.40
N VAL A 103 -4.67 -14.41 11.16
CA VAL A 103 -4.77 -13.13 10.45
C VAL A 103 -5.79 -12.22 11.14
N GLU A 104 -6.90 -12.75 11.56
CA GLU A 104 -7.95 -11.98 12.27
C GLU A 104 -7.47 -11.46 13.62
N LYS A 105 -6.65 -12.21 14.33
CA LYS A 105 -6.08 -11.79 15.61
C LYS A 105 -5.20 -10.55 15.52
N VAL A 106 -4.60 -10.30 14.38
CA VAL A 106 -3.76 -9.13 14.17
C VAL A 106 -4.51 -7.97 13.52
N GLY A 107 -5.84 -8.06 13.49
CA GLY A 107 -6.69 -6.98 12.97
C GLY A 107 -6.84 -6.95 11.47
N CYS A 108 -6.63 -8.08 10.81
CA CYS A 108 -6.76 -8.22 9.35
C CYS A 108 -7.81 -9.27 8.98
N SER A 109 -8.16 -9.31 7.73
CA SER A 109 -9.06 -10.32 7.18
C SER A 109 -8.57 -10.80 5.84
N LEU A 110 -8.83 -12.09 5.53
CA LEU A 110 -8.59 -12.63 4.20
C LEU A 110 -9.62 -12.02 3.24
N GLU A 111 -9.15 -11.31 2.23
CA GLU A 111 -10.01 -10.65 1.25
C GLU A 111 -10.25 -11.52 0.03
N GLU A 112 -9.18 -12.11 -0.48
CA GLU A 112 -9.25 -12.91 -1.70
C GLU A 112 -8.27 -14.07 -1.64
N LEU A 113 -8.75 -15.25 -2.02
CA LEU A 113 -7.95 -16.46 -2.15
C LEU A 113 -7.79 -16.76 -3.64
N PRO A 114 -6.61 -16.52 -4.22
CA PRO A 114 -6.43 -16.75 -5.65
C PRO A 114 -6.44 -18.25 -5.97
N PRO A 115 -7.03 -18.63 -7.13
CA PRO A 115 -7.15 -20.05 -7.49
C PRO A 115 -5.83 -20.73 -7.88
N TRP A 116 -4.79 -19.94 -8.16
CA TRP A 116 -3.50 -20.45 -8.61
C TRP A 116 -2.55 -20.82 -7.48
N THR A 117 -2.89 -20.53 -6.23
CA THR A 117 -2.10 -20.95 -5.08
C THR A 117 -2.97 -21.12 -3.84
N ALA A 118 -2.72 -22.17 -3.08
CA ALA A 118 -3.36 -22.38 -1.78
C ALA A 118 -2.59 -21.70 -0.64
N SER A 119 -1.32 -21.38 -0.87
CA SER A 119 -0.41 -20.86 0.16
C SER A 119 -0.32 -19.33 0.18
N GLY A 120 -1.17 -18.64 -0.56
CA GLY A 120 -1.16 -17.18 -0.61
C GLY A 120 -2.56 -16.60 -0.51
N ALA A 121 -2.63 -15.36 -0.05
CA ALA A 121 -3.89 -14.65 0.07
C ALA A 121 -3.68 -13.15 0.00
N TRP A 122 -4.66 -12.46 -0.54
CA TRP A 122 -4.80 -11.02 -0.37
C TRP A 122 -5.47 -10.75 0.96
N VAL A 123 -4.87 -9.87 1.73
CA VAL A 123 -5.28 -9.53 3.10
C VAL A 123 -5.51 -8.02 3.18
N ARG A 124 -6.44 -7.62 3.99
CA ARG A 124 -6.76 -6.21 4.23
C ARG A 124 -6.96 -5.99 5.72
N ALA A 125 -6.67 -4.79 6.20
CA ALA A 125 -6.99 -4.45 7.58
C ALA A 125 -8.51 -4.46 7.78
N SER A 126 -8.97 -5.03 8.89
CA SER A 126 -10.40 -5.10 9.19
C SER A 126 -11.04 -3.72 9.35
N SER A 127 -10.25 -2.73 9.74
CA SER A 127 -10.68 -1.33 9.82
C SER A 127 -10.90 -0.69 8.45
N GLY A 128 -10.35 -1.27 7.39
CA GLY A 128 -10.33 -0.68 6.05
C GLY A 128 -9.32 0.45 5.86
N LYS A 129 -8.56 0.79 6.90
CA LYS A 129 -7.60 1.90 6.84
C LYS A 129 -6.26 1.42 6.30
N VAL A 130 -5.70 2.19 5.37
CA VAL A 130 -4.39 1.92 4.78
C VAL A 130 -3.29 1.93 5.85
N ALA A 131 -3.34 2.88 6.79
CA ALA A 131 -2.37 2.97 7.87
C ALA A 131 -2.33 1.71 8.72
N ASP A 132 -3.49 1.15 9.03
CA ASP A 132 -3.59 -0.08 9.82
C ASP A 132 -3.06 -1.29 9.03
N ALA A 133 -3.29 -1.33 7.73
CA ALA A 133 -2.73 -2.38 6.88
C ALA A 133 -1.20 -2.34 6.85
N LEU A 134 -0.63 -1.16 6.70
CA LEU A 134 0.84 -1.00 6.68
C LEU A 134 1.46 -1.36 8.04
N ALA A 135 0.80 -1.00 9.15
CA ALA A 135 1.25 -1.40 10.48
C ALA A 135 1.15 -2.92 10.67
N ALA A 136 0.08 -3.53 10.18
CA ALA A 136 -0.12 -4.97 10.27
C ALA A 136 0.89 -5.77 9.46
N ALA A 137 1.42 -5.23 8.37
CA ALA A 137 2.39 -5.91 7.52
C ALA A 137 3.61 -6.39 8.32
N ALA A 138 4.14 -5.55 9.19
CA ALA A 138 5.29 -5.90 10.04
C ALA A 138 4.93 -7.01 11.04
N VAL A 139 3.74 -6.96 11.60
CA VAL A 139 3.26 -7.98 12.55
C VAL A 139 3.04 -9.31 11.85
N LEU A 140 2.41 -9.29 10.69
CA LEU A 140 2.17 -10.50 9.87
C LEU A 140 3.48 -11.17 9.48
N GLN A 141 4.50 -10.39 9.11
CA GLN A 141 5.79 -10.93 8.71
C GLN A 141 6.47 -11.72 9.84
N GLY A 142 6.18 -11.40 11.09
CA GLY A 142 6.71 -12.10 12.26
C GLY A 142 5.91 -13.31 12.70
N LEU A 143 4.77 -13.61 12.09
CA LEU A 143 3.93 -14.73 12.50
C LEU A 143 4.48 -16.06 12.02
N PRO A 144 4.27 -17.14 12.82
CA PRO A 144 4.68 -18.49 12.40
C PRO A 144 3.98 -18.92 11.10
N GLY A 145 4.74 -19.46 10.18
CA GLY A 145 4.21 -19.95 8.90
C GLY A 145 4.03 -18.89 7.83
N VAL A 146 4.27 -17.62 8.15
CA VAL A 146 4.27 -16.54 7.17
C VAL A 146 5.67 -16.41 6.58
N GLU A 147 5.78 -16.60 5.27
CA GLU A 147 7.05 -16.54 4.57
C GLU A 147 7.34 -15.16 4.03
N HIS A 148 6.30 -14.46 3.53
CA HIS A 148 6.47 -13.17 2.88
C HIS A 148 5.20 -12.33 2.99
N VAL A 149 5.37 -11.03 3.25
CA VAL A 149 4.29 -10.04 3.24
C VAL A 149 4.72 -8.86 2.38
N GLU A 150 3.87 -8.49 1.43
CA GLU A 150 4.16 -7.40 0.50
C GLU A 150 2.95 -6.46 0.38
N PRO A 151 3.08 -5.20 0.80
CA PRO A 151 2.03 -4.21 0.53
C PRO A 151 1.88 -3.99 -0.96
N GLN A 152 0.64 -3.96 -1.43
CA GLN A 152 0.37 -3.61 -2.81
C GLN A 152 0.57 -2.11 -3.00
N MET A 153 1.43 -1.75 -3.95
CA MET A 153 1.70 -0.37 -4.31
C MET A 153 1.20 -0.10 -5.73
N LEU A 154 0.49 1.01 -5.90
CA LEU A 154 0.19 1.53 -7.22
C LEU A 154 1.39 2.34 -7.69
N LEU A 155 1.92 1.97 -8.84
CA LEU A 155 3.04 2.63 -9.49
C LEU A 155 2.55 3.32 -10.76
N PRO A 156 3.23 4.41 -11.20
CA PRO A 156 2.91 5.01 -12.50
C PRO A 156 3.11 3.98 -13.60
N SER A 157 2.13 3.86 -14.49
CA SER A 157 2.32 3.02 -15.66
C SER A 157 3.33 3.66 -16.60
N VAL A 158 4.37 2.90 -16.93
CA VAL A 158 5.30 3.29 -17.98
C VAL A 158 4.60 3.02 -19.30
N ARG A 159 4.06 4.08 -19.92
CA ARG A 159 3.66 3.97 -21.33
C ARG A 159 4.91 3.76 -22.14
N LYS A 160 5.11 2.56 -22.64
CA LYS A 160 6.07 2.37 -23.71
C LYS A 160 5.54 3.15 -24.90
N SER A 161 6.22 4.25 -25.23
CA SER A 161 5.94 4.92 -26.48
C SER A 161 6.29 3.95 -27.60
N LEU A 162 5.26 3.39 -28.21
CA LEU A 162 5.41 2.67 -29.46
C LEU A 162 5.77 3.70 -30.53
N ARG A 163 7.00 3.71 -30.92
CA ARG A 163 7.44 4.34 -32.16
C ARG A 163 7.47 3.30 -33.25
#